data_b750728ffe27833e19c95162d958832f
#
_entry.id   b750728ffe27833e19c95162d958832f
#
_cell.length_a   1.000
_cell.length_b   1.000
_cell.length_c   1.000
_cell.angle_alpha   90.00
_cell.angle_beta   90.00
_cell.angle_gamma   90.00
#
_symmetry.space_group_name_H-M   'P 1'
#
loop_
_entity.id
_entity.type
_entity.pdbx_description
1 polymer ?
#
loop_
_entity_poly.entity_id
_entity_poly.type
_entity_poly.pdbx_seq_one_letter_code
_entity_poly.pdbx_strand_id
1 'polypeptide(L)'
;MNKSLLLSCLVFGVIGTASAQIQNNASSNHANKFEQLGTILPTPNEQRTASGAPGTKYWQQRVDYDIKCELDEANNKLSGSETITYFNNSPDVLSYFWMQLDENQHSSVNNAGYQSGNRMPQQTTDNMLDALAERKTDNGYGVNITKLTDALGKPLSYTINKTMMKVMLPAPLKPGQKFVFKCDWNYKIANRGDFIRFGGARGGYEHFAEDDNNNYTMTQWYPRLC
;
A
#
# COMPACT_ATOMS: atom_id res chain seq x y z
N MET A 1 29.29 61.84 26.31
CA MET A 1 28.68 60.53 26.64
C MET A 1 27.52 60.32 25.72
N ASN A 2 27.70 59.39 24.82
CA ASN A 2 26.88 59.22 23.61
C ASN A 2 25.49 58.62 23.90
N LYS A 3 24.45 59.40 23.53
CA LYS A 3 23.04 58.97 23.61
C LYS A 3 22.59 58.04 22.46
N SER A 4 23.52 57.49 21.65
CA SER A 4 23.23 56.67 20.48
C SER A 4 23.30 55.13 20.73
N LEU A 5 23.56 54.69 21.98
CA LEU A 5 23.69 53.24 22.30
C LEU A 5 22.42 52.64 22.91
N LEU A 6 21.36 53.42 23.14
CA LEU A 6 20.12 52.96 23.76
C LEU A 6 18.98 52.69 22.80
N LEU A 7 19.17 52.97 21.49
CA LEU A 7 18.12 52.75 20.47
C LEU A 7 18.31 51.46 19.66
N SER A 8 19.43 50.76 19.89
CA SER A 8 19.75 49.53 19.14
C SER A 8 19.24 48.23 19.78
N CYS A 9 18.75 48.29 21.02
CA CYS A 9 18.26 47.07 21.73
C CYS A 9 16.75 46.86 21.67
N LEU A 10 15.98 47.70 20.98
CA LEU A 10 14.52 47.63 20.98
C LEU A 10 13.92 47.13 19.67
N VAL A 11 14.75 46.73 18.68
CA VAL A 11 14.27 46.23 17.40
C VAL A 11 14.42 44.69 17.26
N PHE A 12 15.02 43.99 18.22
CA PHE A 12 15.21 42.53 18.18
C PHE A 12 14.15 41.73 18.95
N GLY A 13 13.04 42.31 19.31
CA GLY A 13 12.06 41.70 20.21
C GLY A 13 10.74 41.22 19.60
N VAL A 14 10.54 41.20 18.27
CA VAL A 14 9.27 40.72 17.68
C VAL A 14 9.55 39.99 16.37
N ILE A 15 10.35 38.94 16.44
CA ILE A 15 10.16 37.82 15.53
C ILE A 15 9.41 36.76 16.33
N GLY A 16 8.13 37.02 16.57
CA GLY A 16 7.21 35.98 16.97
C GLY A 16 7.15 34.97 15.89
N THR A 17 7.76 33.80 16.12
CA THR A 17 7.48 32.59 15.32
C THR A 17 5.98 32.33 15.42
N ALA A 18 5.25 32.72 14.40
CA ALA A 18 3.92 32.19 14.18
C ALA A 18 4.10 30.68 13.88
N SER A 19 4.19 29.88 14.94
CA SER A 19 4.00 28.44 14.83
C SER A 19 2.55 28.28 14.43
N ALA A 20 2.30 28.07 13.12
CA ALA A 20 1.04 27.52 12.68
C ALA A 20 0.92 26.16 13.36
N GLN A 21 0.19 26.12 14.47
CA GLN A 21 -0.24 24.86 15.05
C GLN A 21 -1.14 24.21 14.00
N ILE A 22 -0.58 23.24 13.28
CA ILE A 22 -1.39 22.22 12.63
C ILE A 22 -2.08 21.50 13.79
N GLN A 23 -3.29 21.90 14.11
CA GLN A 23 -4.16 21.11 14.97
C GLN A 23 -4.39 19.80 14.22
N ASN A 24 -3.62 18.79 14.60
CA ASN A 24 -3.97 17.42 14.30
C ASN A 24 -5.26 17.13 15.08
N ASN A 25 -6.40 17.40 14.48
CA ASN A 25 -7.67 16.87 14.92
C ASN A 25 -7.65 15.37 14.69
N ALA A 26 -6.99 14.63 15.57
CA ALA A 26 -6.86 13.18 15.53
C ALA A 26 -8.16 12.46 15.90
N SER A 27 -9.21 13.18 16.22
CA SER A 27 -10.55 12.63 16.42
C SER A 27 -11.57 13.61 15.86
N SER A 28 -12.20 13.24 14.75
CA SER A 28 -13.46 13.87 14.38
C SER A 28 -14.44 13.59 15.50
N ASN A 29 -14.69 14.58 16.32
CA ASN A 29 -15.69 14.48 17.38
C ASN A 29 -17.07 14.65 16.75
N HIS A 30 -17.60 13.58 16.16
CA HIS A 30 -18.94 13.55 15.58
C HIS A 30 -20.05 13.89 16.60
N ALA A 31 -19.71 14.06 17.87
CA ALA A 31 -20.62 14.54 18.90
C ALA A 31 -20.77 16.08 18.89
N ASN A 32 -19.92 16.81 18.19
CA ASN A 32 -20.01 18.25 18.11
C ASN A 32 -21.01 18.67 17.04
N LYS A 33 -22.23 18.97 17.47
CA LYS A 33 -23.37 19.33 16.58
C LYS A 33 -23.15 20.62 15.77
N PHE A 34 -22.13 21.39 16.09
CA PHE A 34 -21.81 22.67 15.47
C PHE A 34 -20.43 22.68 14.79
N GLU A 35 -19.86 21.51 14.52
CA GLU A 35 -18.61 21.42 13.79
C GLU A 35 -18.79 22.00 12.38
N GLN A 36 -17.98 22.99 12.05
CA GLN A 36 -18.05 23.64 10.73
C GLN A 36 -17.50 22.68 9.65
N LEU A 37 -18.24 22.54 8.57
CA LEU A 37 -17.87 21.70 7.43
C LEU A 37 -16.50 22.05 6.86
N GLY A 38 -16.03 23.28 7.01
CA GLY A 38 -14.69 23.72 6.58
C GLY A 38 -13.54 23.05 7.29
N THR A 39 -13.75 22.45 8.49
CA THR A 39 -12.73 21.70 9.22
C THR A 39 -12.71 20.21 8.86
N ILE A 40 -13.78 19.70 8.28
CA ILE A 40 -13.96 18.27 7.95
C ILE A 40 -13.64 18.01 6.47
N LEU A 41 -14.04 18.91 5.59
CA LEU A 41 -13.83 18.75 4.16
C LEU A 41 -12.53 19.39 3.69
N PRO A 42 -11.79 18.75 2.78
CA PRO A 42 -10.62 19.36 2.19
C PRO A 42 -10.98 20.68 1.50
N THR A 43 -10.14 21.70 1.68
CA THR A 43 -10.28 22.97 0.98
C THR A 43 -10.30 22.75 -0.55
N PRO A 44 -11.22 23.36 -1.28
CA PRO A 44 -11.24 23.26 -2.74
C PRO A 44 -9.95 23.79 -3.35
N ASN A 45 -9.48 23.12 -4.39
CA ASN A 45 -8.30 23.49 -5.16
C ASN A 45 -8.53 23.25 -6.66
N GLU A 46 -7.51 23.45 -7.48
CA GLU A 46 -7.61 23.24 -8.94
C GLU A 46 -7.86 21.78 -9.34
N GLN A 47 -7.61 20.82 -8.47
CA GLN A 47 -7.83 19.38 -8.73
C GLN A 47 -9.18 18.89 -8.20
N ARG A 48 -9.75 19.57 -7.19
CA ARG A 48 -11.01 19.18 -6.53
C ARG A 48 -11.83 20.41 -6.17
N THR A 49 -13.10 20.41 -6.53
CA THR A 49 -14.07 21.44 -6.14
C THR A 49 -14.51 21.25 -4.68
N ALA A 50 -15.22 22.23 -4.11
CA ALA A 50 -15.79 22.13 -2.77
C ALA A 50 -16.81 21.00 -2.63
N SER A 51 -17.50 20.61 -3.70
CA SER A 51 -18.42 19.47 -3.73
C SER A 51 -17.74 18.12 -3.90
N GLY A 52 -16.40 18.08 -4.01
CA GLY A 52 -15.62 16.87 -4.26
C GLY A 52 -15.55 16.45 -5.73
N ALA A 53 -16.16 17.17 -6.64
CA ALA A 53 -16.05 16.90 -8.07
C ALA A 53 -14.63 17.21 -8.61
N PRO A 54 -14.20 16.60 -9.72
CA PRO A 54 -12.93 16.91 -10.36
C PRO A 54 -12.83 18.40 -10.72
N GLY A 55 -11.68 19.00 -10.44
CA GLY A 55 -11.35 20.37 -10.81
C GLY A 55 -10.73 20.48 -12.20
N THR A 56 -10.33 21.69 -12.60
CA THR A 56 -9.79 21.97 -13.95
C THR A 56 -8.43 21.33 -14.21
N LYS A 57 -7.66 21.03 -13.17
CA LYS A 57 -6.35 20.36 -13.25
C LYS A 57 -6.39 18.94 -12.70
N TYR A 58 -7.57 18.33 -12.65
CA TYR A 58 -7.68 16.93 -12.23
C TYR A 58 -6.99 16.01 -13.23
N TRP A 59 -6.25 15.06 -12.69
CA TRP A 59 -5.60 14.02 -13.48
C TRP A 59 -5.74 12.67 -12.77
N GLN A 60 -5.59 11.61 -13.54
CA GLN A 60 -5.64 10.24 -13.04
C GLN A 60 -4.58 9.40 -13.74
N GLN A 61 -3.82 8.63 -12.98
CA GLN A 61 -2.89 7.66 -13.56
C GLN A 61 -3.66 6.57 -14.30
N ARG A 62 -3.02 6.02 -15.33
CA ARG A 62 -3.56 4.88 -16.07
C ARG A 62 -2.56 3.75 -16.08
N VAL A 63 -3.08 2.54 -15.90
CA VAL A 63 -2.31 1.30 -16.00
C VAL A 63 -3.08 0.31 -16.85
N ASP A 64 -2.44 -0.23 -17.87
CA ASP A 64 -2.98 -1.31 -18.67
C ASP A 64 -2.22 -2.61 -18.32
N TYR A 65 -2.95 -3.71 -18.18
CA TYR A 65 -2.42 -5.05 -17.89
C TYR A 65 -2.78 -6.01 -19.01
N ASP A 66 -1.79 -6.80 -19.41
CA ASP A 66 -1.97 -8.02 -20.23
C ASP A 66 -1.46 -9.19 -19.38
N ILE A 67 -2.40 -10.01 -18.87
CA ILE A 67 -2.11 -11.05 -17.89
C ILE A 67 -2.43 -12.41 -18.49
N LYS A 68 -1.45 -13.33 -18.40
CA LYS A 68 -1.62 -14.76 -18.65
C LYS A 68 -1.44 -15.49 -17.33
N CYS A 69 -2.39 -16.34 -16.97
CA CYS A 69 -2.32 -17.09 -15.72
C CYS A 69 -2.73 -18.55 -15.93
N GLU A 70 -2.26 -19.39 -15.04
CA GLU A 70 -2.53 -20.81 -14.97
C GLU A 70 -2.87 -21.21 -13.53
N LEU A 71 -4.01 -21.87 -13.36
CA LEU A 71 -4.43 -22.46 -12.10
C LEU A 71 -4.05 -23.95 -12.10
N ASP A 72 -3.18 -24.33 -11.19
CA ASP A 72 -2.85 -25.73 -10.90
C ASP A 72 -3.70 -26.18 -9.70
N GLU A 73 -4.81 -26.84 -10.01
CA GLU A 73 -5.76 -27.31 -9.00
C GLU A 73 -5.18 -28.43 -8.12
N ALA A 74 -4.31 -29.27 -8.69
CA ALA A 74 -3.72 -30.38 -7.95
C ALA A 74 -2.81 -29.91 -6.81
N ASN A 75 -2.16 -28.76 -7.00
CA ASN A 75 -1.25 -28.15 -6.03
C ASN A 75 -1.82 -26.89 -5.37
N ASN A 76 -3.06 -26.51 -5.72
CA ASN A 76 -3.68 -25.24 -5.27
C ASN A 76 -2.75 -24.04 -5.47
N LYS A 77 -2.21 -23.93 -6.69
CA LYS A 77 -1.20 -22.91 -7.04
C LYS A 77 -1.67 -22.07 -8.22
N LEU A 78 -1.50 -20.77 -8.12
CA LEU A 78 -1.67 -19.84 -9.24
C LEU A 78 -0.31 -19.33 -9.69
N SER A 79 -0.09 -19.37 -11.01
CA SER A 79 1.08 -18.77 -11.66
C SER A 79 0.64 -17.77 -12.70
N GLY A 80 1.37 -16.67 -12.84
CA GLY A 80 1.04 -15.64 -13.81
C GLY A 80 2.25 -14.94 -14.38
N SER A 81 2.03 -14.41 -15.57
CA SER A 81 2.96 -13.52 -16.27
C SER A 81 2.17 -12.32 -16.77
N GLU A 82 2.61 -11.13 -16.44
CA GLU A 82 1.91 -9.90 -16.80
C GLU A 82 2.85 -8.92 -17.49
N THR A 83 2.31 -8.26 -18.53
CA THR A 83 2.91 -7.08 -19.12
C THR A 83 2.13 -5.86 -18.67
N ILE A 84 2.81 -4.96 -18.00
CA ILE A 84 2.21 -3.78 -17.38
C ILE A 84 2.67 -2.54 -18.13
N THR A 85 1.71 -1.73 -18.57
CA THR A 85 1.98 -0.42 -19.19
C THR A 85 1.45 0.68 -18.28
N TYR A 86 2.35 1.42 -17.69
CA TYR A 86 2.03 2.56 -16.81
C TYR A 86 2.14 3.87 -17.57
N PHE A 87 1.14 4.73 -17.45
CA PHE A 87 1.08 6.06 -18.04
C PHE A 87 1.17 7.10 -16.93
N ASN A 88 2.22 7.91 -16.94
CA ASN A 88 2.34 9.00 -15.99
C ASN A 88 1.56 10.25 -16.48
N ASN A 89 0.31 10.33 -16.05
CA ASN A 89 -0.57 11.46 -16.34
C ASN A 89 -0.46 12.58 -15.28
N SER A 90 0.36 12.36 -14.23
CA SER A 90 0.60 13.38 -13.20
C SER A 90 1.55 14.48 -13.70
N PRO A 91 1.56 15.65 -13.05
CA PRO A 91 2.56 16.69 -13.32
C PRO A 91 3.95 16.34 -12.77
N ASP A 92 4.07 15.25 -12.01
CA ASP A 92 5.28 14.91 -11.28
C ASP A 92 6.16 13.91 -12.04
N VAL A 93 7.47 13.98 -11.78
CA VAL A 93 8.44 13.01 -12.29
C VAL A 93 8.52 11.84 -11.31
N LEU A 94 8.34 10.63 -11.81
CA LEU A 94 8.36 9.41 -11.00
C LEU A 94 9.70 8.69 -11.13
N SER A 95 10.25 8.27 -10.00
CA SER A 95 11.51 7.49 -9.91
C SER A 95 11.31 6.05 -9.46
N TYR A 96 10.11 5.72 -8.98
CA TYR A 96 9.72 4.38 -8.54
C TYR A 96 8.21 4.20 -8.63
N PHE A 97 7.77 2.94 -8.57
CA PHE A 97 6.37 2.55 -8.39
C PHE A 97 6.19 1.77 -7.08
N TRP A 98 4.96 1.79 -6.58
CA TRP A 98 4.49 0.85 -5.58
C TRP A 98 3.55 -0.16 -6.22
N MET A 99 3.79 -1.44 -5.95
CA MET A 99 2.89 -2.53 -6.30
C MET A 99 2.36 -3.19 -5.04
N GLN A 100 1.12 -3.62 -5.07
CA GLN A 100 0.48 -4.39 -4.01
C GLN A 100 0.61 -5.88 -4.31
N LEU A 101 1.00 -6.63 -3.30
CA LEU A 101 1.08 -8.08 -3.28
C LEU A 101 0.10 -8.57 -2.21
N ASP A 102 -1.19 -8.50 -2.52
CA ASP A 102 -2.24 -8.68 -1.51
C ASP A 102 -2.20 -10.08 -0.87
N GLU A 103 -1.81 -11.12 -1.63
CA GLU A 103 -1.67 -12.48 -1.12
C GLU A 103 -0.57 -12.65 -0.05
N ASN A 104 0.34 -11.69 0.08
CA ASN A 104 1.31 -11.67 1.17
C ASN A 104 0.65 -11.51 2.55
N GLN A 105 -0.62 -11.15 2.63
CA GLN A 105 -1.38 -11.18 3.88
C GLN A 105 -1.46 -12.58 4.51
N HIS A 106 -1.37 -13.63 3.71
CA HIS A 106 -1.40 -15.02 4.16
C HIS A 106 -0.01 -15.57 4.53
N SER A 107 1.05 -14.86 4.14
CA SER A 107 2.43 -15.25 4.45
C SER A 107 2.76 -15.03 5.93
N SER A 108 3.35 -16.01 6.60
CA SER A 108 3.83 -15.85 7.96
C SER A 108 4.97 -14.84 8.07
N VAL A 109 5.80 -14.69 7.03
CA VAL A 109 6.96 -13.77 7.02
C VAL A 109 6.65 -12.41 6.44
N ASN A 110 5.64 -12.29 5.55
CA ASN A 110 5.30 -11.05 4.85
C ASN A 110 3.95 -10.44 5.25
N ASN A 111 3.33 -10.93 6.32
CA ASN A 111 2.03 -10.44 6.74
C ASN A 111 2.08 -9.01 7.29
N ALA A 112 1.23 -8.13 6.76
CA ALA A 112 1.11 -6.75 7.22
C ALA A 112 0.33 -6.59 8.54
N GLY A 113 -0.51 -7.58 8.91
CA GLY A 113 -1.41 -7.53 10.07
C GLY A 113 -0.72 -7.35 11.43
N TYR A 114 0.58 -7.52 11.47
CA TYR A 114 1.38 -7.40 12.70
C TYR A 114 1.78 -5.97 13.06
N GLN A 115 1.40 -4.99 12.28
CA GLN A 115 1.75 -3.60 12.54
C GLN A 115 0.64 -2.81 13.26
N SER A 116 -0.51 -3.41 13.52
CA SER A 116 -1.67 -2.72 14.07
C SER A 116 -1.60 -2.40 15.56
N GLY A 117 -0.55 -2.80 16.27
CA GLY A 117 -0.41 -2.54 17.69
C GLY A 117 0.76 -1.60 18.01
N ASN A 118 0.46 -0.37 18.41
CA ASN A 118 1.46 0.57 18.92
C ASN A 118 1.96 0.26 20.34
N ARG A 119 1.46 -0.80 20.97
CA ARG A 119 1.84 -1.19 22.33
C ARG A 119 2.06 -2.70 22.41
N MET A 120 3.24 -3.10 22.85
CA MET A 120 3.44 -4.45 23.34
C MET A 120 2.61 -4.62 24.62
N PRO A 121 1.84 -5.70 24.74
CA PRO A 121 1.16 -6.00 26.00
C PRO A 121 2.19 -6.18 27.10
N GLN A 122 1.87 -5.72 28.31
CA GLN A 122 2.75 -5.89 29.48
C GLN A 122 2.88 -7.36 29.91
N GLN A 123 1.92 -8.18 29.51
CA GLN A 123 1.91 -9.63 29.78
C GLN A 123 1.60 -10.34 28.47
N THR A 124 2.32 -11.42 28.22
CA THR A 124 2.15 -12.30 27.07
C THR A 124 1.50 -13.59 27.52
N THR A 125 0.46 -14.03 26.83
CA THR A 125 -0.18 -15.33 27.07
C THR A 125 0.53 -16.43 26.27
N ASP A 126 0.39 -17.71 26.68
CA ASP A 126 0.92 -18.85 25.95
C ASP A 126 0.45 -18.87 24.49
N ASN A 127 -0.83 -18.58 24.24
CA ASN A 127 -1.37 -18.46 22.88
C ASN A 127 -0.69 -17.37 22.03
N MET A 128 -0.20 -16.29 22.65
CA MET A 128 0.56 -15.26 21.94
C MET A 128 1.99 -15.72 21.64
N LEU A 129 2.60 -16.49 22.53
CA LEU A 129 3.92 -17.09 22.31
C LEU A 129 3.86 -18.12 21.18
N ASP A 130 2.85 -18.98 21.18
CA ASP A 130 2.62 -19.96 20.11
C ASP A 130 2.40 -19.25 18.78
N ALA A 131 1.56 -18.23 18.73
CA ALA A 131 1.35 -17.43 17.53
C ALA A 131 2.64 -16.74 17.04
N LEU A 132 3.53 -16.31 17.94
CA LEU A 132 4.84 -15.75 17.60
C LEU A 132 5.80 -16.82 17.08
N ALA A 133 5.75 -18.04 17.62
CA ALA A 133 6.56 -19.17 17.17
C ALA A 133 6.13 -19.64 15.77
N GLU A 134 4.83 -19.78 15.53
CA GLU A 134 4.27 -20.11 14.21
C GLU A 134 4.70 -19.10 13.13
N ARG A 135 4.84 -17.82 13.50
CA ARG A 135 5.25 -16.75 12.60
C ARG A 135 6.72 -16.80 12.16
N LYS A 136 7.58 -17.45 12.90
CA LYS A 136 8.99 -17.61 12.53
C LYS A 136 9.20 -18.67 11.46
N THR A 137 8.23 -19.55 11.27
CA THR A 137 8.28 -20.62 10.28
C THR A 137 7.57 -20.14 9.01
N ASP A 138 8.25 -20.21 7.87
CA ASP A 138 7.65 -19.93 6.59
C ASP A 138 6.54 -20.96 6.30
N ASN A 139 5.33 -20.48 6.16
CA ASN A 139 4.15 -21.30 5.87
C ASN A 139 3.96 -21.57 4.36
N GLY A 140 4.87 -21.05 3.52
CA GLY A 140 4.84 -21.24 2.07
C GLY A 140 3.79 -20.41 1.33
N TYR A 141 3.06 -19.53 2.03
CA TYR A 141 2.10 -18.61 1.40
C TYR A 141 2.77 -17.27 1.07
N GLY A 142 2.13 -16.54 0.17
CA GLY A 142 2.58 -15.23 -0.32
C GLY A 142 3.11 -15.28 -1.74
N VAL A 143 3.21 -14.12 -2.36
CA VAL A 143 3.62 -13.96 -3.75
C VAL A 143 5.14 -14.14 -3.89
N ASN A 144 5.52 -15.06 -4.74
CA ASN A 144 6.91 -15.22 -5.20
C ASN A 144 7.07 -14.53 -6.56
N ILE A 145 7.85 -13.45 -6.60
CA ILE A 145 8.22 -12.77 -7.85
C ILE A 145 9.40 -13.52 -8.47
N THR A 146 9.14 -14.24 -9.55
CA THR A 146 10.17 -15.05 -10.22
C THR A 146 10.97 -14.24 -11.22
N LYS A 147 10.38 -13.19 -11.80
CA LYS A 147 11.04 -12.31 -12.74
C LYS A 147 10.40 -10.94 -12.77
N LEU A 148 11.20 -9.89 -12.75
CA LEU A 148 10.74 -8.51 -12.93
C LEU A 148 11.74 -7.80 -13.86
N THR A 149 11.26 -7.39 -15.05
CA THR A 149 12.12 -6.82 -16.09
C THR A 149 11.45 -5.67 -16.81
N ASP A 150 12.25 -4.77 -17.39
CA ASP A 150 11.74 -3.79 -18.37
C ASP A 150 11.31 -4.48 -19.69
N ALA A 151 10.84 -3.68 -20.63
CA ALA A 151 10.39 -4.18 -21.95
C ALA A 151 11.54 -4.83 -22.78
N LEU A 152 12.80 -4.51 -22.48
CA LEU A 152 13.98 -5.07 -23.14
C LEU A 152 14.51 -6.32 -22.43
N GLY A 153 13.86 -6.75 -21.34
CA GLY A 153 14.27 -7.92 -20.56
C GLY A 153 15.35 -7.64 -19.51
N LYS A 154 15.73 -6.38 -19.30
CA LYS A 154 16.70 -6.00 -18.27
C LYS A 154 16.03 -6.06 -16.89
N PRO A 155 16.65 -6.71 -15.88
CA PRO A 155 16.10 -6.80 -14.53
C PRO A 155 15.87 -5.42 -13.91
N LEU A 156 14.74 -5.27 -13.22
CA LEU A 156 14.41 -4.11 -12.40
C LEU A 156 14.72 -4.39 -10.93
N SER A 157 15.25 -3.39 -10.24
CA SER A 157 15.50 -3.47 -8.81
C SER A 157 14.19 -3.25 -8.04
N TYR A 158 13.92 -4.11 -7.07
CA TYR A 158 12.73 -3.99 -6.21
C TYR A 158 13.03 -4.39 -4.76
N THR A 159 12.16 -3.96 -3.87
CA THR A 159 12.19 -4.34 -2.45
C THR A 159 10.78 -4.64 -2.00
N ILE A 160 10.57 -5.81 -1.40
CA ILE A 160 9.30 -6.20 -0.82
C ILE A 160 9.33 -5.87 0.67
N ASN A 161 8.31 -5.17 1.12
CA ASN A 161 8.01 -4.94 2.53
C ASN A 161 6.56 -5.35 2.77
N LYS A 162 6.38 -6.57 3.26
CA LYS A 162 5.08 -7.17 3.53
C LYS A 162 4.22 -7.25 2.26
N THR A 163 3.08 -6.60 2.23
CA THR A 163 2.17 -6.56 1.08
C THR A 163 2.51 -5.49 0.05
N MET A 164 3.63 -4.77 0.24
CA MET A 164 4.03 -3.68 -0.65
C MET A 164 5.37 -3.98 -1.30
N MET A 165 5.44 -3.83 -2.62
CA MET A 165 6.68 -3.93 -3.39
C MET A 165 7.02 -2.59 -4.02
N LYS A 166 8.19 -2.05 -3.69
CA LYS A 166 8.75 -0.85 -4.33
C LYS A 166 9.59 -1.27 -5.52
N VAL A 167 9.27 -0.77 -6.69
CA VAL A 167 10.01 -1.03 -7.94
C VAL A 167 10.72 0.25 -8.36
N MET A 168 12.04 0.18 -8.50
CA MET A 168 12.86 1.32 -8.93
C MET A 168 12.86 1.43 -10.45
N LEU A 169 12.57 2.62 -10.97
CA LEU A 169 12.66 2.90 -12.40
C LEU A 169 14.11 3.07 -12.83
N PRO A 170 14.50 2.54 -14.00
CA PRO A 170 15.89 2.68 -14.51
C PRO A 170 16.22 4.13 -14.90
N ALA A 171 15.22 4.94 -15.18
CA ALA A 171 15.30 6.37 -15.44
C ALA A 171 14.01 7.06 -14.97
N PRO A 172 14.08 8.36 -14.60
CA PRO A 172 12.90 9.11 -14.20
C PRO A 172 11.84 9.15 -15.29
N LEU A 173 10.58 8.80 -14.94
CA LEU A 173 9.42 8.83 -15.85
C LEU A 173 8.76 10.21 -15.76
N LYS A 174 8.90 11.01 -16.82
CA LYS A 174 8.36 12.37 -16.88
C LYS A 174 6.83 12.37 -17.12
N PRO A 175 6.15 13.49 -16.83
CA PRO A 175 4.76 13.70 -17.21
C PRO A 175 4.49 13.37 -18.69
N GLY A 176 3.39 12.67 -18.97
CA GLY A 176 2.98 12.24 -20.29
C GLY A 176 3.74 11.04 -20.86
N GLN A 177 4.74 10.54 -20.18
CA GLN A 177 5.49 9.35 -20.61
C GLN A 177 4.82 8.06 -20.12
N LYS A 178 5.13 6.97 -20.81
CA LYS A 178 4.76 5.61 -20.38
C LYS A 178 5.99 4.76 -20.11
N PHE A 179 5.83 3.78 -19.22
CA PHE A 179 6.82 2.75 -18.94
C PHE A 179 6.19 1.36 -19.04
N VAL A 180 6.86 0.45 -19.73
CA VAL A 180 6.40 -0.93 -19.92
C VAL A 180 7.37 -1.86 -19.22
N PHE A 181 6.84 -2.78 -18.42
CA PHE A 181 7.63 -3.79 -17.71
C PHE A 181 6.85 -5.09 -17.59
N LYS A 182 7.57 -6.17 -17.25
CA LYS A 182 7.02 -7.52 -17.14
C LYS A 182 7.27 -8.06 -15.75
N CYS A 183 6.27 -8.75 -15.20
CA CYS A 183 6.33 -9.40 -13.91
C CYS A 183 5.84 -10.85 -14.05
N ASP A 184 6.69 -11.82 -13.71
CA ASP A 184 6.32 -13.22 -13.60
C ASP A 184 6.25 -13.59 -12.13
N TRP A 185 5.18 -14.25 -11.73
CA TRP A 185 4.90 -14.53 -10.32
C TRP A 185 4.16 -15.85 -10.13
N ASN A 186 4.19 -16.37 -8.92
CA ASN A 186 3.35 -17.48 -8.50
C ASN A 186 3.12 -17.42 -6.99
N TYR A 187 2.09 -18.12 -6.53
CA TYR A 187 1.84 -18.34 -5.10
C TYR A 187 0.96 -19.56 -4.88
N LYS A 188 1.04 -20.11 -3.66
CA LYS A 188 0.11 -21.13 -3.17
C LYS A 188 -1.17 -20.44 -2.74
N ILE A 189 -2.30 -20.89 -3.26
CA ILE A 189 -3.62 -20.35 -2.92
C ILE A 189 -3.93 -20.74 -1.47
N ALA A 190 -4.37 -19.78 -0.69
CA ALA A 190 -4.67 -20.00 0.71
C ALA A 190 -5.90 -20.89 0.90
N ASN A 191 -5.80 -21.91 1.76
CA ASN A 191 -6.97 -22.60 2.26
C ASN A 191 -7.70 -21.69 3.26
N ARG A 192 -8.93 -21.33 3.00
CA ARG A 192 -9.71 -20.43 3.86
C ARG A 192 -9.89 -20.96 5.26
N GLY A 193 -9.93 -22.27 5.43
CA GLY A 193 -10.01 -22.95 6.72
C GLY A 193 -8.80 -22.69 7.61
N ASP A 194 -7.60 -22.59 7.04
CA ASP A 194 -6.35 -22.39 7.81
C ASP A 194 -6.31 -21.00 8.48
N PHE A 195 -7.10 -20.05 8.01
CA PHE A 195 -7.09 -18.66 8.46
C PHE A 195 -8.30 -18.26 9.33
N ILE A 196 -9.19 -19.20 9.67
CA ILE A 196 -10.38 -18.91 10.50
C ILE A 196 -10.02 -18.26 11.84
N ARG A 197 -8.90 -18.67 12.46
CA ARG A 197 -8.38 -18.08 13.71
C ARG A 197 -8.09 -16.58 13.63
N PHE A 198 -7.86 -16.06 12.41
CA PHE A 198 -7.46 -14.67 12.16
C PHE A 198 -8.57 -13.87 11.47
N GLY A 199 -9.82 -14.34 11.53
CA GLY A 199 -10.96 -13.68 10.89
C GLY A 199 -11.26 -14.17 9.48
N GLY A 200 -10.64 -15.27 9.05
CA GLY A 200 -10.80 -15.88 7.75
C GLY A 200 -9.95 -15.23 6.65
N ALA A 201 -9.65 -15.98 5.61
CA ALA A 201 -9.02 -15.45 4.41
C ALA A 201 -10.07 -14.69 3.58
N ARG A 202 -9.70 -13.55 3.03
CA ARG A 202 -10.56 -12.74 2.17
C ARG A 202 -10.76 -13.37 0.78
N GLY A 203 -9.83 -14.21 0.37
CA GLY A 203 -9.84 -15.05 -0.81
C GLY A 203 -9.19 -16.39 -0.51
N GLY A 204 -9.14 -17.27 -1.48
CA GLY A 204 -8.52 -18.57 -1.35
C GLY A 204 -9.42 -19.68 -1.89
N TYR A 205 -9.20 -20.92 -1.45
CA TYR A 205 -10.05 -22.03 -1.81
C TYR A 205 -10.75 -22.65 -0.59
N GLU A 206 -11.89 -23.27 -0.86
CA GLU A 206 -12.64 -24.10 0.07
C GLU A 206 -12.85 -25.46 -0.56
N HIS A 207 -12.56 -26.52 0.17
CA HIS A 207 -12.80 -27.87 -0.27
C HIS A 207 -14.19 -28.34 0.21
N PHE A 208 -14.99 -28.87 -0.69
CA PHE A 208 -16.30 -29.45 -0.42
C PHE A 208 -16.21 -30.96 -0.55
N ALA A 209 -16.32 -31.65 0.59
CA ALA A 209 -16.15 -33.09 0.66
C ALA A 209 -17.32 -33.88 0.02
N GLU A 210 -18.48 -33.25 -0.15
CA GLU A 210 -19.69 -33.85 -0.71
C GLU A 210 -19.52 -34.21 -2.18
N ASP A 211 -18.78 -33.42 -2.93
CA ASP A 211 -18.54 -33.58 -4.37
C ASP A 211 -17.04 -33.63 -4.72
N ASP A 212 -16.18 -33.72 -3.68
CA ASP A 212 -14.72 -33.80 -3.82
C ASP A 212 -14.16 -32.68 -4.72
N ASN A 213 -14.65 -31.46 -4.50
CA ASN A 213 -14.35 -30.32 -5.35
C ASN A 213 -13.86 -29.10 -4.57
N ASN A 214 -13.10 -28.25 -5.23
CA ASN A 214 -12.63 -26.98 -4.68
C ASN A 214 -13.37 -25.79 -5.29
N ASN A 215 -13.80 -24.87 -4.44
CA ASN A 215 -14.31 -23.57 -4.87
C ASN A 215 -13.24 -22.50 -4.65
N TYR A 216 -12.86 -21.80 -5.71
CA TYR A 216 -11.84 -20.74 -5.67
C TYR A 216 -12.50 -19.37 -5.68
N THR A 217 -12.29 -18.60 -4.60
CA THR A 217 -12.70 -17.20 -4.51
C THR A 217 -11.45 -16.34 -4.52
N MET A 218 -11.16 -15.73 -5.66
CA MET A 218 -9.91 -15.00 -5.87
C MET A 218 -10.17 -13.49 -5.95
N THR A 219 -9.76 -12.76 -4.92
CA THR A 219 -9.83 -11.28 -4.89
C THR A 219 -8.43 -10.71 -4.90
N GLN A 220 -8.18 -9.66 -5.71
CA GLN A 220 -6.88 -8.99 -5.75
C GLN A 220 -5.70 -9.96 -5.99
N TRP A 221 -5.91 -10.90 -6.90
CA TRP A 221 -5.15 -12.14 -7.11
C TRP A 221 -3.82 -11.96 -7.86
N TYR A 222 -3.54 -10.80 -8.40
CA TYR A 222 -2.31 -10.51 -9.15
C TYR A 222 -1.56 -9.31 -8.57
N PRO A 223 -0.23 -9.22 -8.74
CA PRO A 223 0.54 -8.03 -8.39
C PRO A 223 0.02 -6.81 -9.14
N ARG A 224 -0.40 -5.76 -8.45
CA ARG A 224 -1.02 -4.60 -9.08
C ARG A 224 -0.40 -3.28 -8.60
N LEU A 225 -0.34 -2.31 -9.48
CA LEU A 225 0.11 -0.96 -9.15
C LEU A 225 -0.89 -0.23 -8.22
N CYS A 226 -0.34 0.59 -7.33
CA CYS A 226 -1.11 1.44 -6.42
C CYS A 226 -1.65 2.67 -7.14
#